data_89be79a2cf09c4934626082cdddbfe81
#
_entry.id   89be79a2cf09c4934626082cdddbfe81
#
_cell.length_a   1.000
_cell.length_b   1.000
_cell.length_c   1.000
_cell.angle_alpha   90.00
_cell.angle_beta   90.00
_cell.angle_gamma   90.00
#
_symmetry.space_group_name_H-M   'P 1'
#
loop_
_entity.id
_entity.type
_entity.pdbx_description
1 polymer ?
#
loop_
_entity_poly.entity_id
_entity_poly.type
_entity_poly.pdbx_seq_one_letter_code
_entity_poly.pdbx_strand_id
1 'polypeptide(L)'
;MKRGITRREREVTDMNAILEILDKSMIVHIAMIDGDEPYLVPMNYGYTMEDGKLTLYVHGATEGRKIDVLKTNPKVFIEMDCDIAPIEGKLACQYGTSYSSIMGTGTAVILEDPEEKMKALSILMKTQTGKDFEFNERLVSIVSVIRIDVAEYTAKARPIPPGLMK
;
A
#
# COMPACT_ATOMS: atom_id res chain seq x y z
N MET A 1 -20.71 -2.20 13.05
CA MET A 1 -20.30 -3.42 12.31
C MET A 1 -19.81 -2.98 10.93
N LYS A 2 -18.53 -3.20 10.59
CA LYS A 2 -17.99 -2.86 9.26
C LYS A 2 -18.64 -3.79 8.23
N ARG A 3 -19.13 -3.23 7.14
CA ARG A 3 -19.75 -3.98 6.04
C ARG A 3 -18.62 -4.70 5.27
N GLY A 4 -18.67 -6.03 5.15
CA GLY A 4 -17.73 -6.81 4.35
C GLY A 4 -17.79 -6.51 2.85
N ILE A 5 -16.94 -7.19 2.07
CA ILE A 5 -16.89 -7.05 0.60
C ILE A 5 -18.26 -7.36 -0.01
N THR A 6 -18.82 -6.41 -0.78
CA THR A 6 -20.12 -6.58 -1.45
C THR A 6 -20.01 -7.53 -2.65
N ARG A 7 -18.93 -7.44 -3.43
CA ARG A 7 -18.64 -8.28 -4.59
C ARG A 7 -17.73 -9.44 -4.16
N ARG A 8 -18.30 -10.44 -3.48
CA ARG A 8 -17.55 -11.58 -2.94
C ARG A 8 -16.86 -12.42 -4.01
N GLU A 9 -17.40 -12.47 -5.21
CA GLU A 9 -16.79 -13.13 -6.38
C GLU A 9 -15.46 -12.53 -6.83
N ARG A 10 -15.11 -11.36 -6.30
CA ARG A 10 -13.84 -10.66 -6.59
C ARG A 10 -12.87 -10.71 -5.43
N GLU A 11 -13.27 -11.31 -4.32
CA GLU A 11 -12.40 -11.40 -3.14
C GLU A 11 -11.22 -12.32 -3.42
N VAL A 12 -10.02 -11.85 -3.08
CA VAL A 12 -8.78 -12.60 -3.16
C VAL A 12 -8.37 -12.98 -1.74
N THR A 13 -8.34 -14.29 -1.47
CA THR A 13 -7.97 -14.86 -0.16
C THR A 13 -6.70 -15.71 -0.23
N ASP A 14 -6.26 -16.06 -1.44
CA ASP A 14 -5.00 -16.77 -1.64
C ASP A 14 -3.81 -15.86 -1.33
N MET A 15 -2.92 -16.32 -0.45
CA MET A 15 -1.78 -15.52 0.01
C MET A 15 -0.79 -15.23 -1.11
N ASN A 16 -0.56 -16.16 -2.04
CA ASN A 16 0.37 -15.92 -3.15
C ASN A 16 -0.18 -14.84 -4.09
N ALA A 17 -1.49 -14.86 -4.37
CA ALA A 17 -2.13 -13.82 -5.15
C ALA A 17 -2.09 -12.44 -4.45
N ILE A 18 -2.20 -12.40 -3.12
CA ILE A 18 -2.05 -11.16 -2.33
C ILE A 18 -0.61 -10.64 -2.43
N LEU A 19 0.39 -11.51 -2.30
CA LEU A 19 1.80 -11.15 -2.45
C LEU A 19 2.10 -10.62 -3.87
N GLU A 20 1.53 -11.24 -4.90
CA GLU A 20 1.65 -10.74 -6.27
C GLU A 20 1.09 -9.31 -6.43
N ILE A 21 -0.02 -8.98 -5.79
CA ILE A 21 -0.57 -7.60 -5.80
C ILE A 21 0.41 -6.64 -5.11
N LEU A 22 0.96 -7.03 -3.96
CA LEU A 22 1.95 -6.23 -3.23
C LEU A 22 3.24 -6.01 -4.03
N ASP A 23 3.69 -7.01 -4.78
CA ASP A 23 4.90 -6.92 -5.60
C ASP A 23 4.70 -6.10 -6.88
N LYS A 24 3.49 -6.15 -7.47
CA LYS A 24 3.18 -5.43 -8.71
C LYS A 24 2.79 -3.98 -8.49
N SER A 25 2.16 -3.67 -7.36
CA SER A 25 1.78 -2.30 -7.02
C SER A 25 3.03 -1.51 -6.66
N MET A 26 3.25 -0.38 -7.31
CA MET A 26 4.44 0.45 -7.08
C MET A 26 4.19 1.56 -6.07
N ILE A 27 2.94 1.91 -5.88
CA ILE A 27 2.48 3.05 -5.08
C ILE A 27 1.40 2.59 -4.11
N VAL A 28 1.49 3.08 -2.89
CA VAL A 28 0.41 3.02 -1.91
C VAL A 28 -0.19 4.41 -1.73
N HIS A 29 -1.49 4.51 -1.78
CA HIS A 29 -2.25 5.71 -1.43
C HIS A 29 -2.57 5.65 0.07
N ILE A 30 -2.09 6.64 0.82
CA ILE A 30 -2.28 6.71 2.28
C ILE A 30 -3.25 7.84 2.57
N ALA A 31 -4.46 7.49 2.98
CA ALA A 31 -5.47 8.44 3.41
C ALA A 31 -5.37 8.67 4.93
N MET A 32 -5.45 9.92 5.31
CA MET A 32 -5.35 10.44 6.68
C MET A 32 -6.51 11.42 6.93
N ILE A 33 -6.71 11.82 8.17
CA ILE A 33 -7.65 12.87 8.53
C ILE A 33 -6.87 14.00 9.21
N ASP A 34 -6.87 15.16 8.57
CA ASP A 34 -6.27 16.40 9.04
C ASP A 34 -7.35 17.30 9.64
N GLY A 35 -7.51 17.23 10.97
CA GLY A 35 -8.66 17.84 11.62
C GLY A 35 -9.96 17.11 11.24
N ASP A 36 -10.77 17.71 10.39
CA ASP A 36 -12.00 17.15 9.81
C ASP A 36 -11.91 16.90 8.30
N GLU A 37 -10.77 17.25 7.68
CA GLU A 37 -10.56 17.11 6.25
C GLU A 37 -9.87 15.80 5.88
N PRO A 38 -10.35 15.07 4.85
CA PRO A 38 -9.62 13.98 4.25
C PRO A 38 -8.35 14.49 3.56
N TYR A 39 -7.22 13.82 3.82
CA TYR A 39 -5.94 14.11 3.20
C TYR A 39 -5.31 12.82 2.69
N LEU A 40 -4.85 12.79 1.44
CA LEU A 40 -4.30 11.60 0.80
C LEU A 40 -2.96 11.91 0.13
N VAL A 41 -2.02 10.99 0.27
CA VAL A 41 -0.71 11.05 -0.41
C VAL A 41 -0.38 9.73 -1.08
N PRO A 42 0.09 9.73 -2.34
CA PRO A 42 0.69 8.57 -2.99
C PRO A 42 2.16 8.47 -2.57
N MET A 43 2.61 7.26 -2.24
CA MET A 43 4.00 6.99 -1.84
C MET A 43 4.47 5.64 -2.38
N ASN A 44 5.73 5.54 -2.78
CA ASN A 44 6.35 4.23 -2.95
C ASN A 44 6.56 3.57 -1.59
N TYR A 45 6.57 2.26 -1.56
CA TYR A 45 6.61 1.51 -0.31
C TYR A 45 7.47 0.24 -0.39
N GLY A 46 7.86 -0.25 0.78
CA GLY A 46 8.27 -1.62 0.99
C GLY A 46 7.30 -2.30 1.95
N TYR A 47 7.33 -3.62 2.00
CA TYR A 47 6.45 -4.35 2.90
C TYR A 47 7.11 -5.59 3.50
N THR A 48 6.55 -6.04 4.61
CA THR A 48 6.72 -7.41 5.12
C THR A 48 5.35 -8.05 5.31
N MET A 49 5.29 -9.37 5.07
CA MET A 49 4.12 -10.20 5.33
C MET A 49 4.55 -11.37 6.23
N GLU A 50 4.23 -11.30 7.50
CA GLU A 50 4.60 -12.29 8.50
C GLU A 50 3.34 -12.84 9.16
N ASP A 51 3.09 -14.13 9.06
CA ASP A 51 1.90 -14.80 9.61
C ASP A 51 0.57 -14.11 9.26
N GLY A 52 0.46 -13.61 8.02
CA GLY A 52 -0.72 -12.89 7.52
C GLY A 52 -0.83 -11.43 8.01
N LYS A 53 0.16 -10.93 8.73
CA LYS A 53 0.26 -9.54 9.16
C LYS A 53 1.05 -8.73 8.14
N LEU A 54 0.39 -7.74 7.55
CA LEU A 54 0.99 -6.82 6.60
C LEU A 54 1.53 -5.61 7.33
N THR A 55 2.81 -5.30 7.10
CA THR A 55 3.44 -4.06 7.53
C THR A 55 4.00 -3.33 6.32
N LEU A 56 3.72 -2.04 6.19
CA LEU A 56 4.25 -1.20 5.12
C LEU A 56 5.30 -0.23 5.67
N TYR A 57 6.27 0.09 4.83
CA TYR A 57 7.33 1.05 5.12
C TYR A 57 7.38 2.09 4.00
N VAL A 58 7.27 3.36 4.37
CA VAL A 58 7.36 4.50 3.44
C VAL A 58 8.33 5.53 3.98
N HIS A 59 8.85 6.41 3.12
CA HIS A 59 9.76 7.47 3.54
C HIS A 59 9.39 8.80 2.90
N GLY A 60 9.90 9.88 3.47
CA GLY A 60 9.69 11.22 2.94
C GLY A 60 10.53 12.27 3.66
N ALA A 61 10.21 13.53 3.44
CA ALA A 61 10.84 14.63 4.16
C ALA A 61 10.59 14.54 5.67
N THR A 62 11.50 15.09 6.46
CA THR A 62 11.42 15.11 7.93
C THR A 62 10.32 16.02 8.47
N GLU A 63 9.83 16.94 7.62
CA GLU A 63 8.81 17.93 7.94
C GLU A 63 7.73 17.95 6.86
N GLY A 64 6.56 18.51 7.19
CA GLY A 64 5.47 18.77 6.28
C GLY A 64 4.15 18.19 6.73
N ARG A 65 3.06 18.56 6.04
CA ARG A 65 1.67 18.27 6.43
C ARG A 65 1.44 16.80 6.82
N LYS A 66 1.95 15.86 6.06
CA LYS A 66 1.83 14.43 6.37
C LYS A 66 2.39 14.07 7.76
N ILE A 67 3.57 14.59 8.08
CA ILE A 67 4.23 14.32 9.37
C ILE A 67 3.42 14.93 10.52
N ASP A 68 2.94 16.17 10.35
CA ASP A 68 2.15 16.87 11.36
C ASP A 68 0.81 16.17 11.63
N VAL A 69 0.14 15.73 10.55
CA VAL A 69 -1.10 14.95 10.65
C VAL A 69 -0.87 13.64 11.40
N LEU A 70 0.16 12.88 11.03
CA LEU A 70 0.44 11.57 11.66
C LEU A 70 0.86 11.69 13.13
N LYS A 71 1.52 12.77 13.53
CA LYS A 71 1.82 13.05 14.94
C LYS A 71 0.55 13.28 15.77
N THR A 72 -0.49 13.84 15.16
CA THR A 72 -1.77 14.14 15.83
C THR A 72 -2.74 12.98 15.76
N ASN A 73 -2.85 12.35 14.58
CA ASN A 73 -3.73 11.22 14.33
C ASN A 73 -3.02 10.16 13.49
N PRO A 74 -2.51 9.08 14.10
CA PRO A 74 -1.77 8.05 13.40
C PRO A 74 -2.64 7.05 12.64
N LYS A 75 -3.96 7.17 12.69
CA LYS A 75 -4.88 6.28 11.97
C LYS A 75 -4.84 6.57 10.48
N VAL A 76 -4.63 5.52 9.70
CA VAL A 76 -4.57 5.61 8.24
C VAL A 76 -5.47 4.59 7.57
N PHE A 77 -5.87 4.89 6.34
CA PHE A 77 -6.45 3.94 5.41
C PHE A 77 -5.50 3.84 4.22
N ILE A 78 -5.17 2.61 3.82
CA ILE A 78 -4.28 2.36 2.68
C ILE A 78 -5.05 1.78 1.51
N GLU A 79 -4.61 2.12 0.32
CA GLU A 79 -5.07 1.54 -0.93
C GLU A 79 -3.91 1.40 -1.90
N MET A 80 -3.86 0.30 -2.65
CA MET A 80 -2.94 0.08 -3.76
C MET A 80 -3.60 -0.77 -4.82
N ASP A 81 -3.21 -0.58 -6.08
CA ASP A 81 -3.77 -1.29 -7.21
C ASP A 81 -2.72 -1.61 -8.29
N CYS A 82 -3.04 -2.62 -9.09
CA CYS A 82 -2.24 -3.05 -10.23
C CYS A 82 -3.12 -3.76 -11.28
N ASP A 83 -2.51 -4.25 -12.36
CA ASP A 83 -3.15 -4.99 -13.45
C ASP A 83 -4.33 -4.24 -14.09
N ILE A 84 -4.22 -2.90 -14.16
CA ILE A 84 -5.25 -2.02 -14.68
C ILE A 84 -5.24 -2.06 -16.21
N ALA A 85 -6.32 -2.55 -16.81
CA ALA A 85 -6.49 -2.53 -18.26
C ALA A 85 -7.98 -2.39 -18.64
N PRO A 86 -8.31 -1.74 -19.77
CA PRO A 86 -9.68 -1.67 -20.23
C PRO A 86 -10.20 -3.04 -20.66
N ILE A 87 -11.45 -3.32 -20.33
CA ILE A 87 -12.20 -4.47 -20.87
C ILE A 87 -13.20 -3.92 -21.89
N GLU A 88 -13.02 -4.32 -23.14
CA GLU A 88 -13.90 -3.92 -24.23
C GLU A 88 -15.04 -4.94 -24.41
N GLY A 89 -16.22 -4.47 -24.80
CA GLY A 89 -17.39 -5.29 -25.04
C GLY A 89 -18.13 -4.84 -26.32
N LYS A 90 -19.17 -5.58 -26.71
CA LYS A 90 -20.01 -5.22 -27.85
C LYS A 90 -21.04 -4.14 -27.51
N LEU A 91 -21.45 -4.06 -26.26
CA LEU A 91 -22.40 -3.10 -25.72
C LEU A 91 -21.77 -2.29 -24.60
N ALA A 92 -22.20 -1.05 -24.40
CA ALA A 92 -21.66 -0.15 -23.37
C ALA A 92 -21.64 -0.78 -21.97
N CYS A 93 -22.64 -1.55 -21.58
CA CYS A 93 -22.70 -2.24 -20.28
C CYS A 93 -21.66 -3.37 -20.11
N GLN A 94 -21.01 -3.79 -21.18
CA GLN A 94 -19.98 -4.83 -21.16
C GLN A 94 -18.55 -4.22 -21.02
N TYR A 95 -18.41 -2.90 -21.19
CA TYR A 95 -17.15 -2.23 -20.95
C TYR A 95 -16.82 -2.21 -19.46
N GLY A 96 -15.55 -2.16 -19.15
CA GLY A 96 -15.09 -2.11 -17.78
C GLY A 96 -13.58 -1.99 -17.69
N THR A 97 -13.06 -2.24 -16.48
CA THR A 97 -11.62 -2.22 -16.19
C THR A 97 -11.27 -3.47 -15.42
N SER A 98 -10.22 -4.16 -15.83
CA SER A 98 -9.55 -5.15 -14.98
C SER A 98 -8.74 -4.43 -13.92
N TYR A 99 -8.57 -5.05 -12.79
CA TYR A 99 -7.74 -4.55 -11.71
C TYR A 99 -7.48 -5.64 -10.66
N SER A 100 -6.43 -5.46 -9.91
CA SER A 100 -6.18 -6.11 -8.63
C SER A 100 -5.90 -5.02 -7.61
N SER A 101 -6.44 -5.11 -6.38
CA SER A 101 -6.26 -4.07 -5.37
C SER A 101 -6.23 -4.62 -3.95
N ILE A 102 -5.55 -3.91 -3.06
CA ILE A 102 -5.57 -4.12 -1.61
C ILE A 102 -6.02 -2.83 -0.94
N MET A 103 -6.92 -2.94 0.01
CA MET A 103 -7.39 -1.83 0.84
C MET A 103 -7.36 -2.25 2.30
N GLY A 104 -6.95 -1.36 3.18
CA GLY A 104 -6.85 -1.70 4.59
C GLY A 104 -6.81 -0.51 5.54
N THR A 105 -7.03 -0.78 6.81
CA THR A 105 -6.88 0.19 7.90
C THR A 105 -5.62 -0.12 8.69
N GLY A 106 -4.92 0.90 9.17
CA GLY A 106 -3.71 0.71 9.95
C GLY A 106 -3.39 1.88 10.88
N THR A 107 -2.27 1.73 11.54
CA THR A 107 -1.68 2.76 12.39
C THR A 107 -0.28 3.07 11.90
N ALA A 108 -0.01 4.33 11.64
CA ALA A 108 1.30 4.81 11.23
C ALA A 108 2.17 5.14 12.45
N VAL A 109 3.45 4.77 12.38
CA VAL A 109 4.46 5.08 13.40
C VAL A 109 5.64 5.74 12.69
N ILE A 110 5.99 6.96 13.10
CA ILE A 110 7.20 7.63 12.63
C ILE A 110 8.37 7.02 13.40
N LEU A 111 9.29 6.37 12.69
CA LEU A 111 10.43 5.71 13.29
C LEU A 111 11.49 6.75 13.69
N GLU A 112 11.99 6.66 14.92
CA GLU A 112 13.04 7.53 15.46
C GLU A 112 14.40 6.83 15.50
N ASP A 113 14.40 5.54 15.85
CA ASP A 113 15.61 4.74 15.97
C ASP A 113 16.32 4.55 14.61
N PRO A 114 17.63 4.89 14.51
CA PRO A 114 18.37 4.77 13.25
C PRO A 114 18.44 3.33 12.71
N GLU A 115 18.55 2.31 13.57
CA GLU A 115 18.61 0.91 13.14
C GLU A 115 17.27 0.45 12.54
N GLU A 116 16.15 0.83 13.17
CA GLU A 116 14.82 0.57 12.62
C GLU A 116 14.61 1.29 11.28
N LYS A 117 15.08 2.53 11.14
CA LYS A 117 15.02 3.30 9.88
C LYS A 117 15.84 2.63 8.78
N MET A 118 17.07 2.20 9.08
CA MET A 118 17.93 1.48 8.12
C MET A 118 17.27 0.19 7.64
N LYS A 119 16.71 -0.61 8.55
CA LYS A 119 15.99 -1.84 8.21
C LYS A 119 14.77 -1.55 7.33
N ALA A 120 13.97 -0.57 7.67
CA ALA A 120 12.77 -0.18 6.91
C ALA A 120 13.11 0.29 5.50
N LEU A 121 14.17 1.11 5.34
CA LEU A 121 14.62 1.56 4.02
C LEU A 121 15.22 0.42 3.18
N SER A 122 15.92 -0.53 3.81
CA SER A 122 16.41 -1.73 3.11
C SER A 122 15.25 -2.57 2.56
N ILE A 123 14.18 -2.76 3.35
CA ILE A 123 12.96 -3.45 2.91
C ILE A 123 12.29 -2.68 1.75
N LEU A 124 12.16 -1.35 1.86
CA LEU A 124 11.59 -0.51 0.82
C LEU A 124 12.37 -0.64 -0.49
N MET A 125 13.70 -0.51 -0.43
CA MET A 125 14.53 -0.61 -1.63
C MET A 125 14.50 -2.01 -2.23
N LYS A 126 14.46 -3.05 -1.40
CA LYS A 126 14.32 -4.44 -1.88
C LYS A 126 13.01 -4.65 -2.62
N THR A 127 11.90 -4.17 -2.06
CA THR A 127 10.57 -4.24 -2.70
C THR A 127 10.55 -3.48 -4.03
N GLN A 128 11.07 -2.25 -4.06
CA GLN A 128 10.98 -1.39 -5.23
C GLN A 128 11.96 -1.75 -6.36
N THR A 129 13.10 -2.35 -6.05
CA THR A 129 14.19 -2.54 -7.02
C THR A 129 14.67 -3.98 -7.14
N GLY A 130 14.30 -4.86 -6.23
CA GLY A 130 14.85 -6.21 -6.10
C GLY A 130 16.30 -6.26 -5.61
N LYS A 131 16.92 -5.11 -5.33
CA LYS A 131 18.34 -5.00 -4.94
C LYS A 131 18.48 -4.71 -3.45
N ASP A 132 19.61 -5.13 -2.91
CA ASP A 132 20.01 -4.81 -1.53
C ASP A 132 20.87 -3.55 -1.52
N PHE A 133 20.66 -2.70 -0.49
CA PHE A 133 21.41 -1.46 -0.28
C PHE A 133 21.85 -1.38 1.17
N GLU A 134 23.05 -0.83 1.39
CA GLU A 134 23.55 -0.52 2.70
C GLU A 134 23.17 0.92 3.08
N PHE A 135 22.69 1.10 4.29
CA PHE A 135 22.39 2.40 4.87
C PHE A 135 23.28 2.66 6.07
N ASN A 136 23.50 3.91 6.39
CA ASN A 136 24.17 4.36 7.60
C ASN A 136 23.35 5.46 8.29
N GLU A 137 23.70 5.78 9.52
CA GLU A 137 22.97 6.78 10.31
C GLU A 137 22.83 8.13 9.61
N ARG A 138 23.89 8.58 8.91
CA ARG A 138 23.87 9.85 8.17
C ARG A 138 22.82 9.85 7.06
N LEU A 139 22.68 8.76 6.32
CA LEU A 139 21.68 8.65 5.24
C LEU A 139 20.26 8.61 5.79
N VAL A 140 20.02 7.96 6.92
CA VAL A 140 18.68 7.86 7.49
C VAL A 140 18.30 9.07 8.34
N SER A 141 19.25 9.90 8.78
CA SER A 141 18.95 11.11 9.55
C SER A 141 18.26 12.22 8.76
N ILE A 142 18.40 12.23 7.43
CA ILE A 142 17.87 13.26 6.55
C ILE A 142 16.46 12.95 6.00
N VAL A 143 15.87 11.82 6.40
CA VAL A 143 14.54 11.40 5.96
C VAL A 143 13.68 10.97 7.15
N SER A 144 12.36 11.19 7.07
CA SER A 144 11.39 10.49 7.88
C SER A 144 11.11 9.12 7.29
N VAL A 145 11.09 8.12 8.15
CA VAL A 145 10.64 6.76 7.80
C VAL A 145 9.41 6.44 8.62
N ILE A 146 8.37 5.97 7.96
CA ILE A 146 7.08 5.68 8.58
C ILE A 146 6.78 4.20 8.38
N ARG A 147 6.53 3.49 9.48
CA ARG A 147 5.98 2.15 9.49
C ARG A 147 4.46 2.24 9.60
N ILE A 148 3.74 1.45 8.81
CA ILE A 148 2.28 1.31 8.91
C ILE A 148 1.96 -0.12 9.28
N ASP A 149 1.49 -0.33 10.50
CA ASP A 149 1.00 -1.60 10.99
C ASP A 149 -0.45 -1.77 10.51
N VAL A 150 -0.67 -2.62 9.50
CA VAL A 150 -2.01 -2.82 8.90
C VAL A 150 -2.81 -3.76 9.78
N ALA A 151 -3.89 -3.25 10.36
CA ALA A 151 -4.74 -3.99 11.29
C ALA A 151 -5.71 -4.94 10.58
N GLU A 152 -6.29 -4.49 9.48
CA GLU A 152 -7.22 -5.26 8.65
C GLU A 152 -7.02 -4.86 7.19
N TYR A 153 -7.04 -5.83 6.29
CA TYR A 153 -7.03 -5.56 4.85
C TYR A 153 -7.95 -6.50 4.09
N THR A 154 -8.31 -6.11 2.89
CA THR A 154 -9.06 -6.91 1.92
C THR A 154 -8.40 -6.79 0.56
N ALA A 155 -8.35 -7.89 -0.18
CA ALA A 155 -7.86 -7.89 -1.55
C ALA A 155 -8.98 -8.26 -2.52
N LYS A 156 -8.96 -7.65 -3.71
CA LYS A 156 -9.92 -7.88 -4.79
C LYS A 156 -9.22 -7.95 -6.12
N ALA A 157 -9.76 -8.77 -7.03
CA ALA A 157 -9.35 -8.81 -8.42
C ALA A 157 -10.55 -8.91 -9.34
N ARG A 158 -10.44 -8.26 -10.50
CA ARG A 158 -11.31 -8.44 -11.65
C ARG A 158 -10.43 -8.72 -12.87
N PRO A 159 -10.14 -9.98 -13.19
CA PRO A 159 -9.31 -10.31 -14.36
C PRO A 159 -10.04 -9.98 -15.67
N ILE A 160 -9.27 -9.85 -16.75
CA ILE A 160 -9.85 -9.78 -18.10
C ILE A 160 -10.54 -11.13 -18.38
N PRO A 161 -11.80 -11.15 -18.82
CA PRO A 161 -12.49 -12.39 -19.14
C PRO A 161 -11.75 -13.20 -20.23
N PRO A 162 -11.73 -14.54 -20.11
CA PRO A 162 -11.18 -15.38 -21.17
C PRO A 162 -11.84 -15.08 -22.53
N GLY A 163 -11.03 -14.90 -23.58
CA GLY A 163 -11.49 -14.55 -24.93
C GLY A 163 -11.54 -13.03 -25.23
N LEU A 164 -11.25 -12.17 -24.25
CA LEU A 164 -11.06 -10.71 -24.44
C LEU A 164 -9.58 -10.28 -24.26
N MET A 165 -8.69 -11.23 -23.97
CA MET A 165 -7.26 -10.97 -24.00
C MET A 165 -6.80 -10.83 -25.47
N LYS A 166 -6.26 -9.67 -25.83
CA LYS A 166 -5.59 -9.43 -27.12
C LYS A 166 -4.18 -9.94 -27.08
#